data_0b0ae63328bd618443df70b54432618e
#
_entry.id   0b0ae63328bd618443df70b54432618e
#
_cell.length_a   1.000
_cell.length_b   1.000
_cell.length_c   1.000
_cell.angle_alpha   90.00
_cell.angle_beta   90.00
_cell.angle_gamma   90.00
#
_symmetry.space_group_name_H-M   'P 1'
#
loop_
_entity.id
_entity.type
_entity.pdbx_description
1 polymer ?
#
loop_
_entity_poly.entity_id
_entity_poly.type
_entity_poly.pdbx_seq_one_letter_code
_entity_poly.pdbx_strand_id
1 'polypeptide(L)'
;MKIVFSNKALNNPGGTERVTSILSRELAERGHEVHIISFIGKDKEPFFNIDSRVNLHYLAPTKDKYPFPIRDIRRIVLMKKIYKQINPDIIIIVDAGRSFVNIPASRGYKTITWEHFNVDVNWHLGHRLSRKIAAKYSDLIVTLTEPAAEAYKTKFKAKNAICIYNPVTIDASTPSSLDKKVCMAMGWLGAQKNFIDLINAWYLTKARKEGWKLRIIGKGKQQTMLENQISKLGLENTIEMLPPQKNVVEQYKNASVYAMSSRNEGLPLVLIEAMAMGLPIVSYDCPTGPADIVSHEKTGLLIPYLNVEALAEGLDRVMLDEDLRKKFHEESLKEVEKFSVKTIVDKWETVFKNI
;
A
#
# COMPACT_ATOMS: atom_id res chain seq x y z
N MET A 1 21.22 8.86 -13.61
CA MET A 1 20.41 8.12 -14.59
C MET A 1 19.12 8.88 -14.85
N LYS A 2 18.52 8.68 -16.03
CA LYS A 2 17.19 9.18 -16.37
C LYS A 2 16.15 8.12 -16.11
N ILE A 3 15.27 8.34 -15.15
CA ILE A 3 14.29 7.36 -14.67
C ILE A 3 12.88 7.90 -14.94
N VAL A 4 12.04 7.10 -15.57
CA VAL A 4 10.65 7.46 -15.85
C VAL A 4 9.70 6.53 -15.09
N PHE A 5 8.83 7.09 -14.28
CA PHE A 5 7.69 6.40 -13.69
C PHE A 5 6.47 6.58 -14.60
N SER A 6 5.80 5.51 -14.94
CA SER A 6 4.55 5.54 -15.70
C SER A 6 3.37 5.16 -14.81
N ASN A 7 2.56 6.16 -14.44
CA ASN A 7 1.43 6.04 -13.51
C ASN A 7 0.07 6.22 -14.21
N LYS A 8 -0.97 5.66 -13.60
CA LYS A 8 -2.35 5.87 -14.06
C LYS A 8 -2.82 7.31 -13.83
N ALA A 9 -2.65 7.78 -12.61
CA ALA A 9 -3.07 9.10 -12.13
C ALA A 9 -2.27 9.46 -10.89
N LEU A 10 -2.17 10.75 -10.57
CA LEU A 10 -1.50 11.24 -9.36
C LEU A 10 -2.48 11.96 -8.41
N ASN A 11 -3.71 12.16 -8.84
CA ASN A 11 -4.74 12.91 -8.11
C ASN A 11 -5.64 12.06 -7.21
N ASN A 12 -5.24 10.80 -6.92
CA ASN A 12 -5.96 9.91 -5.99
C ASN A 12 -5.20 9.79 -4.66
N PRO A 13 -5.90 9.59 -3.54
CA PRO A 13 -5.29 9.38 -2.22
C PRO A 13 -4.85 7.91 -2.03
N GLY A 14 -4.28 7.29 -3.07
CA GLY A 14 -3.88 5.88 -3.05
C GLY A 14 -2.47 5.64 -2.54
N GLY A 15 -2.21 4.42 -2.06
CA GLY A 15 -0.87 4.02 -1.62
C GLY A 15 0.15 4.03 -2.76
N THR A 16 -0.27 3.66 -3.95
CA THR A 16 0.58 3.66 -5.15
C THR A 16 1.09 5.05 -5.50
N GLU A 17 0.20 6.06 -5.48
CA GLU A 17 0.53 7.45 -5.74
C GLU A 17 1.46 8.00 -4.66
N ARG A 18 1.20 7.65 -3.41
CA ARG A 18 2.01 8.08 -2.26
C ARG A 18 3.43 7.52 -2.34
N VAL A 19 3.58 6.23 -2.59
CA VAL A 19 4.90 5.59 -2.67
C VAL A 19 5.66 6.09 -3.91
N THR A 20 4.97 6.32 -5.04
CA THR A 20 5.61 6.92 -6.22
C THR A 20 6.14 8.32 -5.93
N SER A 21 5.39 9.17 -5.20
CA SER A 21 5.87 10.51 -4.84
C SER A 21 7.10 10.46 -3.92
N ILE A 22 7.14 9.54 -2.96
CA ILE A 22 8.29 9.37 -2.07
C ILE A 22 9.51 8.86 -2.86
N LEU A 23 9.37 7.78 -3.61
CA LEU A 23 10.48 7.17 -4.33
C LEU A 23 11.05 8.12 -5.40
N SER A 24 10.19 8.84 -6.14
CA SER A 24 10.62 9.82 -7.13
C SER A 24 11.40 11.00 -6.51
N ARG A 25 10.96 11.50 -5.35
CA ARG A 25 11.65 12.53 -4.60
C ARG A 25 13.04 12.07 -4.17
N GLU A 26 13.13 10.92 -3.50
CA GLU A 26 14.38 10.40 -2.99
C GLU A 26 15.41 10.11 -4.09
N LEU A 27 14.96 9.57 -5.22
CA LEU A 27 15.83 9.36 -6.37
C LEU A 27 16.32 10.69 -6.97
N ALA A 28 15.46 11.71 -7.02
CA ALA A 28 15.87 13.05 -7.45
C ALA A 28 16.88 13.69 -6.47
N GLU A 29 16.71 13.49 -5.16
CA GLU A 29 17.68 13.92 -4.14
C GLU A 29 19.03 13.26 -4.30
N ARG A 30 19.07 12.01 -4.74
CA ARG A 30 20.30 11.26 -5.03
C ARG A 30 20.93 11.60 -6.40
N GLY A 31 20.40 12.60 -7.09
CA GLY A 31 20.98 13.12 -8.34
C GLY A 31 20.53 12.39 -9.61
N HIS A 32 19.46 11.59 -9.57
CA HIS A 32 18.85 11.05 -10.77
C HIS A 32 17.94 12.12 -11.43
N GLU A 33 17.89 12.13 -12.76
CA GLU A 33 16.89 12.89 -13.53
C GLU A 33 15.59 12.08 -13.55
N VAL A 34 14.57 12.55 -12.80
CA VAL A 34 13.35 11.79 -12.59
C VAL A 34 12.15 12.42 -13.31
N HIS A 35 11.41 11.60 -14.03
CA HIS A 35 10.19 11.97 -14.72
C HIS A 35 9.03 11.09 -14.28
N ILE A 36 7.82 11.66 -14.20
CA ILE A 36 6.58 10.91 -14.01
C ILE A 36 5.65 11.19 -15.20
N ILE A 37 5.22 10.14 -15.88
CA ILE A 37 4.16 10.20 -16.89
C ILE A 37 2.86 9.74 -16.26
N SER A 38 1.87 10.63 -16.16
CA SER A 38 0.52 10.32 -15.72
C SER A 38 -0.43 10.19 -16.90
N PHE A 39 -1.19 9.09 -16.97
CA PHE A 39 -2.13 8.87 -18.08
C PHE A 39 -3.27 9.86 -18.10
N ILE A 40 -3.71 10.28 -16.91
CA ILE A 40 -4.80 11.23 -16.72
C ILE A 40 -4.48 12.19 -15.58
N GLY A 41 -5.23 13.27 -15.48
CA GLY A 41 -5.14 14.20 -14.35
C GLY A 41 -4.49 15.55 -14.67
N LYS A 42 -4.29 15.88 -15.97
CA LYS A 42 -3.72 17.18 -16.40
C LYS A 42 -4.47 18.40 -15.85
N ASP A 43 -5.75 18.22 -15.53
CA ASP A 43 -6.68 19.24 -15.06
C ASP A 43 -6.82 19.28 -13.53
N LYS A 44 -5.96 18.55 -12.80
CA LYS A 44 -5.99 18.45 -11.33
C LYS A 44 -4.58 18.39 -10.75
N GLU A 45 -4.42 18.99 -9.61
CA GLU A 45 -3.19 18.86 -8.83
C GLU A 45 -2.98 17.41 -8.33
N PRO A 46 -1.74 16.93 -8.25
CA PRO A 46 -1.42 15.69 -7.55
C PRO A 46 -1.93 15.72 -6.11
N PHE A 47 -2.45 14.57 -5.63
CA PHE A 47 -2.94 14.48 -4.26
C PHE A 47 -1.80 14.55 -3.22
N PHE A 48 -0.69 13.89 -3.53
CA PHE A 48 0.54 14.01 -2.74
C PHE A 48 1.49 15.00 -3.41
N ASN A 49 2.22 15.75 -2.60
CA ASN A 49 3.22 16.69 -3.11
C ASN A 49 4.27 15.95 -3.93
N ILE A 50 4.50 16.44 -5.15
CA ILE A 50 5.59 15.97 -6.01
C ILE A 50 6.72 16.99 -5.90
N ASP A 51 7.93 16.53 -5.65
CA ASP A 51 9.12 17.37 -5.52
C ASP A 51 9.35 18.16 -6.81
N SER A 52 9.76 19.42 -6.68
CA SER A 52 9.98 20.33 -7.81
C SER A 52 11.09 19.88 -8.77
N ARG A 53 11.98 19.00 -8.34
CA ARG A 53 13.02 18.38 -9.18
C ARG A 53 12.49 17.27 -10.10
N VAL A 54 11.25 16.79 -9.86
CA VAL A 54 10.62 15.74 -10.66
C VAL A 54 9.81 16.33 -11.79
N ASN A 55 10.10 15.91 -13.02
CA ASN A 55 9.42 16.40 -14.22
C ASN A 55 8.11 15.66 -14.46
N LEU A 56 6.98 16.38 -14.48
CA LEU A 56 5.66 15.82 -14.70
C LEU A 56 5.19 15.93 -16.15
N HIS A 57 4.66 14.81 -16.67
CA HIS A 57 4.06 14.73 -18.01
C HIS A 57 2.67 14.12 -17.92
N TYR A 58 1.69 14.74 -18.56
CA TYR A 58 0.30 14.26 -18.59
C TYR A 58 -0.13 13.94 -20.01
N LEU A 59 -0.80 12.78 -20.20
CA LEU A 59 -1.30 12.34 -21.51
C LEU A 59 -2.73 12.86 -21.78
N ALA A 60 -3.54 13.03 -20.75
CA ALA A 60 -4.93 13.45 -20.87
C ALA A 60 -5.44 14.15 -19.59
N PRO A 61 -6.57 14.91 -19.69
CA PRO A 61 -7.36 15.32 -18.52
C PRO A 61 -7.88 14.12 -17.73
N THR A 62 -8.47 14.37 -16.55
CA THR A 62 -9.04 13.32 -15.68
C THR A 62 -10.08 12.46 -16.41
N LYS A 63 -10.91 13.06 -17.27
CA LYS A 63 -11.82 12.34 -18.16
C LYS A 63 -11.22 12.30 -19.56
N ASP A 64 -10.76 11.13 -19.99
CA ASP A 64 -10.27 10.93 -21.35
C ASP A 64 -11.45 10.95 -22.33
N LYS A 65 -11.34 11.75 -23.39
CA LYS A 65 -12.40 11.95 -24.38
C LYS A 65 -12.57 10.76 -25.34
N TYR A 66 -11.57 9.90 -25.42
CA TYR A 66 -11.54 8.83 -26.40
C TYR A 66 -11.97 7.48 -25.80
N PRO A 67 -12.81 6.69 -26.51
CA PRO A 67 -13.15 5.34 -26.08
C PRO A 67 -11.99 4.35 -26.34
N PHE A 68 -12.07 3.19 -25.71
CA PHE A 68 -11.22 2.03 -26.07
C PHE A 68 -11.61 1.55 -27.50
N PRO A 69 -10.65 1.17 -28.39
CA PRO A 69 -9.19 1.13 -28.17
C PRO A 69 -8.45 2.41 -28.57
N ILE A 70 -9.13 3.39 -29.19
CA ILE A 70 -8.52 4.63 -29.71
C ILE A 70 -7.70 5.35 -28.64
N ARG A 71 -8.26 5.41 -27.45
CA ARG A 71 -7.61 5.99 -26.27
C ARG A 71 -6.23 5.36 -25.99
N ASP A 72 -6.16 4.04 -26.02
CA ASP A 72 -4.93 3.33 -25.62
C ASP A 72 -3.88 3.39 -26.75
N ILE A 73 -4.29 3.36 -28.02
CA ILE A 73 -3.41 3.61 -29.16
C ILE A 73 -2.80 5.03 -29.07
N ARG A 74 -3.65 6.04 -28.82
CA ARG A 74 -3.20 7.42 -28.64
C ARG A 74 -2.18 7.56 -27.50
N ARG A 75 -2.43 6.91 -26.36
CA ARG A 75 -1.51 6.88 -25.22
C ARG A 75 -0.16 6.27 -25.60
N ILE A 76 -0.14 5.15 -26.30
CA ILE A 76 1.09 4.52 -26.79
C ILE A 76 1.89 5.49 -27.66
N VAL A 77 1.23 6.17 -28.60
CA VAL A 77 1.90 7.14 -29.50
C VAL A 77 2.49 8.32 -28.73
N LEU A 78 1.71 8.90 -27.80
CA LEU A 78 2.18 10.02 -26.97
C LEU A 78 3.35 9.62 -26.06
N MET A 79 3.26 8.45 -25.43
CA MET A 79 4.34 7.93 -24.57
C MET A 79 5.62 7.69 -25.36
N LYS A 80 5.54 7.10 -26.56
CA LYS A 80 6.70 6.93 -27.45
C LYS A 80 7.38 8.27 -27.76
N LYS A 81 6.59 9.32 -28.04
CA LYS A 81 7.11 10.66 -28.29
C LYS A 81 7.85 11.20 -27.05
N ILE A 82 7.26 11.07 -25.87
CA ILE A 82 7.87 11.52 -24.61
C ILE A 82 9.13 10.71 -24.31
N TYR A 83 9.10 9.37 -24.42
CA TYR A 83 10.29 8.55 -24.21
C TYR A 83 11.42 8.89 -25.17
N LYS A 84 11.12 9.18 -26.45
CA LYS A 84 12.13 9.63 -27.41
C LYS A 84 12.77 10.98 -27.03
N GLN A 85 11.98 11.89 -26.45
CA GLN A 85 12.48 13.20 -25.99
C GLN A 85 13.35 13.07 -24.73
N ILE A 86 12.93 12.26 -23.76
CA ILE A 86 13.65 12.06 -22.49
C ILE A 86 14.88 11.18 -22.71
N ASN A 87 14.78 10.17 -23.56
CA ASN A 87 15.74 9.08 -23.73
C ASN A 87 16.10 8.42 -22.38
N PRO A 88 15.13 7.78 -21.69
CA PRO A 88 15.34 7.25 -20.35
C PRO A 88 16.28 6.04 -20.34
N ASP A 89 17.06 5.91 -19.26
CA ASP A 89 17.83 4.70 -18.98
C ASP A 89 16.90 3.56 -18.51
N ILE A 90 15.87 3.91 -17.71
CA ILE A 90 14.93 2.94 -17.13
C ILE A 90 13.52 3.53 -17.11
N ILE A 91 12.54 2.68 -17.45
CA ILE A 91 11.11 2.97 -17.32
C ILE A 91 10.50 2.04 -16.27
N ILE A 92 9.93 2.62 -15.21
CA ILE A 92 9.21 1.92 -14.16
C ILE A 92 7.71 2.00 -14.46
N ILE A 93 7.11 0.88 -14.83
CA ILE A 93 5.67 0.74 -15.08
C ILE A 93 4.98 0.50 -13.74
N VAL A 94 4.30 1.50 -13.23
CA VAL A 94 3.60 1.42 -11.94
C VAL A 94 2.23 0.78 -12.15
N ASP A 95 2.03 -0.40 -11.58
CA ASP A 95 0.90 -1.31 -11.78
C ASP A 95 0.97 -2.14 -13.08
N ALA A 96 1.16 -3.45 -12.93
CA ALA A 96 1.20 -4.42 -14.04
C ALA A 96 -0.08 -4.42 -14.90
N GLY A 97 -1.23 -4.02 -14.35
CA GLY A 97 -2.48 -3.85 -15.10
C GLY A 97 -2.39 -2.81 -16.23
N ARG A 98 -1.31 -2.01 -16.28
CA ARG A 98 -1.05 -1.01 -17.32
C ARG A 98 -0.07 -1.48 -18.40
N SER A 99 0.48 -2.68 -18.29
CA SER A 99 1.50 -3.18 -19.21
C SER A 99 1.00 -3.31 -20.65
N PHE A 100 -0.30 -3.49 -20.85
CA PHE A 100 -0.90 -3.50 -22.18
C PHE A 100 -0.63 -2.21 -23.00
N VAL A 101 -0.55 -1.05 -22.33
CA VAL A 101 -0.22 0.23 -22.98
C VAL A 101 1.27 0.52 -22.86
N ASN A 102 1.85 0.26 -21.69
CA ASN A 102 3.24 0.64 -21.39
C ASN A 102 4.25 -0.15 -22.21
N ILE A 103 4.14 -1.48 -22.27
CA ILE A 103 5.12 -2.33 -22.95
C ILE A 103 5.26 -1.99 -24.44
N PRO A 104 4.18 -1.82 -25.24
CA PRO A 104 4.34 -1.38 -26.63
C PRO A 104 4.93 0.03 -26.74
N ALA A 105 4.71 0.90 -25.76
CA ALA A 105 5.24 2.26 -25.77
C ALA A 105 6.72 2.32 -25.43
N SER A 106 7.19 1.47 -24.51
CA SER A 106 8.57 1.43 -23.97
C SER A 106 9.52 0.53 -24.76
N ARG A 107 9.10 0.01 -25.92
CA ARG A 107 9.95 -0.90 -26.72
C ARG A 107 11.28 -0.25 -27.10
N GLY A 108 12.37 -0.90 -26.77
CA GLY A 108 13.75 -0.43 -26.99
C GLY A 108 14.36 0.25 -25.75
N TYR A 109 13.65 0.34 -24.64
CA TYR A 109 14.14 0.82 -23.35
C TYR A 109 14.11 -0.28 -22.30
N LYS A 110 14.96 -0.18 -21.28
CA LYS A 110 14.90 -1.05 -20.10
C LYS A 110 13.63 -0.78 -19.30
N THR A 111 12.92 -1.85 -18.94
CA THR A 111 11.62 -1.76 -18.29
C THR A 111 11.54 -2.57 -17.00
N ILE A 112 11.06 -1.93 -15.94
CA ILE A 112 10.71 -2.58 -14.68
C ILE A 112 9.20 -2.45 -14.52
N THR A 113 8.48 -3.55 -14.36
CA THR A 113 7.07 -3.50 -13.94
C THR A 113 6.99 -3.64 -12.43
N TRP A 114 6.42 -2.64 -11.76
CA TRP A 114 6.23 -2.60 -10.31
C TRP A 114 4.78 -2.96 -9.96
N GLU A 115 4.56 -4.19 -9.49
CA GLU A 115 3.24 -4.70 -9.14
C GLU A 115 2.86 -4.31 -7.72
N HIS A 116 1.75 -3.60 -7.58
CA HIS A 116 1.26 -3.10 -6.29
C HIS A 116 0.10 -3.91 -5.71
N PHE A 117 -0.49 -4.79 -6.49
CA PHE A 117 -1.71 -5.50 -6.09
C PHE A 117 -1.46 -6.99 -5.89
N ASN A 118 -2.33 -7.61 -5.08
CA ASN A 118 -2.32 -9.06 -4.94
C ASN A 118 -2.48 -9.73 -6.30
N VAL A 119 -1.53 -10.62 -6.63
CA VAL A 119 -1.46 -11.29 -7.95
C VAL A 119 -2.60 -12.27 -8.19
N ASP A 120 -3.23 -12.78 -7.13
CA ASP A 120 -4.34 -13.74 -7.21
C ASP A 120 -5.70 -13.03 -7.39
N VAL A 121 -5.78 -11.73 -7.14
CA VAL A 121 -6.99 -10.93 -7.39
C VAL A 121 -7.01 -10.47 -8.84
N ASN A 122 -7.91 -11.07 -9.62
CA ASN A 122 -8.14 -10.68 -11.00
C ASN A 122 -9.42 -9.83 -11.11
N TRP A 123 -9.26 -8.52 -11.25
CA TRP A 123 -10.37 -7.58 -11.38
C TRP A 123 -11.20 -7.82 -12.68
N HIS A 124 -10.54 -8.28 -13.75
CA HIS A 124 -11.12 -8.65 -15.05
C HIS A 124 -10.09 -9.34 -15.95
N LEU A 125 -10.53 -10.00 -17.02
CA LEU A 125 -9.66 -10.72 -17.97
C LEU A 125 -8.50 -9.87 -18.53
N GLY A 126 -8.75 -8.58 -18.81
CA GLY A 126 -7.73 -7.64 -19.29
C GLY A 126 -6.59 -7.45 -18.31
N HIS A 127 -6.86 -7.48 -17.00
CA HIS A 127 -5.83 -7.35 -15.97
C HIS A 127 -4.89 -8.56 -15.94
N ARG A 128 -5.46 -9.79 -16.05
CA ARG A 128 -4.68 -11.01 -16.14
C ARG A 128 -3.80 -11.05 -17.41
N LEU A 129 -4.34 -10.59 -18.54
CA LEU A 129 -3.58 -10.49 -19.78
C LEU A 129 -2.44 -9.47 -19.66
N SER A 130 -2.69 -8.31 -19.06
CA SER A 130 -1.67 -7.29 -18.82
C SER A 130 -0.51 -7.83 -17.97
N ARG A 131 -0.80 -8.60 -16.90
CA ARG A 131 0.23 -9.27 -16.08
C ARG A 131 1.05 -10.28 -16.89
N LYS A 132 0.43 -11.04 -17.79
CA LYS A 132 1.16 -11.95 -18.70
C LYS A 132 2.07 -11.17 -19.65
N ILE A 133 1.61 -10.03 -20.16
CA ILE A 133 2.43 -9.14 -21.01
C ILE A 133 3.60 -8.58 -20.20
N ALA A 134 3.36 -8.10 -18.98
CA ALA A 134 4.43 -7.66 -18.08
C ALA A 134 5.48 -8.76 -17.87
N ALA A 135 5.04 -9.94 -17.45
CA ALA A 135 5.92 -11.08 -17.17
C ALA A 135 6.77 -11.53 -18.38
N LYS A 136 6.20 -11.40 -19.57
CA LYS A 136 6.90 -11.82 -20.81
C LYS A 136 7.88 -10.79 -21.35
N TYR A 137 7.58 -9.51 -21.19
CA TYR A 137 8.26 -8.45 -21.94
C TYR A 137 8.97 -7.40 -21.07
N SER A 138 8.73 -7.34 -19.76
CA SER A 138 9.55 -6.50 -18.88
C SER A 138 10.90 -7.17 -18.60
N ASP A 139 11.95 -6.39 -18.47
CA ASP A 139 13.28 -6.88 -18.09
C ASP A 139 13.28 -7.40 -16.65
N LEU A 140 12.48 -6.76 -15.79
CA LEU A 140 12.29 -7.16 -14.39
C LEU A 140 10.86 -6.89 -13.92
N ILE A 141 10.35 -7.79 -13.08
CA ILE A 141 9.15 -7.56 -12.27
C ILE A 141 9.59 -7.29 -10.84
N VAL A 142 9.16 -6.18 -10.27
CA VAL A 142 9.30 -5.88 -8.85
C VAL A 142 7.92 -6.04 -8.21
N THR A 143 7.84 -6.87 -7.19
CA THR A 143 6.64 -7.09 -6.38
C THR A 143 6.83 -6.58 -4.96
N LEU A 144 5.76 -6.50 -4.20
CA LEU A 144 5.80 -5.99 -2.82
C LEU A 144 5.90 -7.09 -1.76
N THR A 145 5.85 -8.36 -2.15
CA THR A 145 5.95 -9.52 -1.26
C THR A 145 6.69 -10.66 -1.95
N GLU A 146 7.39 -11.49 -1.18
CA GLU A 146 8.09 -12.66 -1.75
C GLU A 146 7.12 -13.67 -2.40
N PRO A 147 5.95 -13.99 -1.79
CA PRO A 147 4.97 -14.85 -2.46
C PRO A 147 4.49 -14.31 -3.81
N ALA A 148 4.38 -12.99 -3.96
CA ALA A 148 4.02 -12.38 -5.24
C ALA A 148 5.14 -12.51 -6.28
N ALA A 149 6.41 -12.38 -5.89
CA ALA A 149 7.56 -12.59 -6.78
C ALA A 149 7.59 -14.05 -7.28
N GLU A 150 7.39 -15.00 -6.38
CA GLU A 150 7.33 -16.41 -6.72
C GLU A 150 6.13 -16.74 -7.62
N ALA A 151 4.97 -16.13 -7.38
CA ALA A 151 3.81 -16.27 -8.26
C ALA A 151 4.07 -15.72 -9.67
N TYR A 152 4.83 -14.64 -9.82
CA TYR A 152 5.24 -14.16 -11.14
C TYR A 152 6.15 -15.16 -11.88
N LYS A 153 7.08 -15.79 -11.18
CA LYS A 153 7.95 -16.84 -11.77
C LYS A 153 7.16 -18.09 -12.16
N THR A 154 6.32 -18.59 -11.27
CA THR A 154 5.61 -19.87 -11.45
C THR A 154 4.35 -19.77 -12.30
N LYS A 155 3.42 -18.84 -11.95
CA LYS A 155 2.11 -18.72 -12.63
C LYS A 155 2.18 -17.94 -13.93
N PHE A 156 3.03 -16.88 -13.99
CA PHE A 156 3.15 -16.01 -15.17
C PHE A 156 4.41 -16.26 -15.98
N LYS A 157 5.33 -17.12 -15.50
CA LYS A 157 6.59 -17.50 -16.16
C LYS A 157 7.46 -16.27 -16.47
N ALA A 158 7.52 -15.32 -15.55
CA ALA A 158 8.43 -14.18 -15.65
C ALA A 158 9.89 -14.68 -15.57
N LYS A 159 10.76 -14.13 -16.42
CA LYS A 159 12.19 -14.46 -16.41
C LYS A 159 12.86 -14.02 -15.10
N ASN A 160 12.56 -12.81 -14.68
CA ASN A 160 13.12 -12.17 -13.49
C ASN A 160 11.99 -11.54 -12.69
N ALA A 161 11.85 -11.92 -11.44
CA ALA A 161 10.95 -11.29 -10.48
C ALA A 161 11.60 -11.26 -9.09
N ILE A 162 11.54 -10.13 -8.43
CA ILE A 162 12.09 -9.91 -7.09
C ILE A 162 11.11 -9.18 -6.20
N CYS A 163 11.34 -9.25 -4.89
CA CYS A 163 10.59 -8.48 -3.91
C CYS A 163 11.38 -7.22 -3.50
N ILE A 164 10.72 -6.04 -3.60
CA ILE A 164 11.14 -4.81 -2.95
C ILE A 164 9.92 -4.24 -2.24
N TYR A 165 9.96 -4.18 -0.92
CA TYR A 165 8.87 -3.63 -0.13
C TYR A 165 8.64 -2.14 -0.41
N ASN A 166 7.46 -1.65 -0.08
CA ASN A 166 7.21 -0.22 -0.04
C ASN A 166 7.87 0.40 1.20
N PRO A 167 8.33 1.66 1.11
CA PRO A 167 8.88 2.36 2.27
C PRO A 167 7.81 2.81 3.25
N VAL A 168 8.23 3.14 4.48
CA VAL A 168 7.42 3.95 5.41
C VAL A 168 7.01 5.23 4.71
N THR A 169 5.74 5.62 4.88
CA THR A 169 5.15 6.75 4.16
C THR A 169 4.80 7.94 5.04
N ILE A 170 5.02 7.84 6.35
CA ILE A 170 4.75 8.88 7.34
C ILE A 170 6.04 9.31 8.03
N ASP A 171 6.02 10.50 8.62
CA ASP A 171 7.03 10.89 9.60
C ASP A 171 6.78 10.18 10.92
N ALA A 172 7.66 9.26 11.27
CA ALA A 172 7.61 8.47 12.49
C ALA A 172 8.70 8.88 13.51
N SER A 173 9.21 10.10 13.43
CA SER A 173 10.24 10.64 14.35
C SER A 173 9.82 10.64 15.82
N THR A 174 8.51 10.63 16.08
CA THR A 174 7.96 10.55 17.44
C THR A 174 6.93 9.42 17.48
N PRO A 175 7.32 8.20 17.88
CA PRO A 175 6.40 7.06 18.00
C PRO A 175 5.29 7.27 19.04
N SER A 176 4.33 6.37 19.10
CA SER A 176 3.30 6.34 20.13
C SER A 176 3.91 6.05 21.51
N SER A 177 3.40 6.69 22.55
CA SER A 177 3.75 6.41 23.95
C SER A 177 2.99 5.20 24.53
N LEU A 178 2.02 4.64 23.80
CA LEU A 178 1.12 3.55 24.20
C LEU A 178 0.26 3.84 25.46
N ASP A 179 0.13 5.09 25.86
CA ASP A 179 -0.59 5.51 27.07
C ASP A 179 -2.11 5.65 26.88
N LYS A 180 -2.58 5.60 25.64
CA LYS A 180 -4.01 5.70 25.30
C LYS A 180 -4.64 4.31 25.19
N LYS A 181 -5.79 4.11 25.83
CA LYS A 181 -6.59 2.90 25.65
C LYS A 181 -7.37 2.95 24.32
N VAL A 182 -6.65 3.05 23.19
CA VAL A 182 -7.20 3.13 21.84
C VAL A 182 -6.60 2.05 20.97
N CYS A 183 -7.45 1.17 20.46
CA CYS A 183 -7.17 0.30 19.32
C CYS A 183 -7.63 1.00 18.05
N MET A 184 -6.77 1.17 17.06
CA MET A 184 -7.16 1.82 15.81
C MET A 184 -7.12 0.89 14.62
N ALA A 185 -7.95 1.20 13.63
CA ALA A 185 -7.95 0.58 12.30
C ALA A 185 -8.23 1.65 11.26
N MET A 186 -7.58 1.58 10.10
CA MET A 186 -7.74 2.60 9.07
C MET A 186 -7.80 2.00 7.66
N GLY A 187 -8.71 2.55 6.84
CA GLY A 187 -8.78 2.17 5.43
C GLY A 187 -10.10 2.52 4.77
N TRP A 188 -10.23 2.12 3.51
CA TRP A 188 -11.48 2.29 2.78
C TRP A 188 -12.57 1.36 3.35
N LEU A 189 -13.75 1.92 3.67
CA LEU A 189 -14.87 1.17 4.23
C LEU A 189 -15.56 0.34 3.13
N GLY A 190 -14.96 -0.79 2.79
CA GLY A 190 -15.41 -1.70 1.75
C GLY A 190 -15.11 -3.17 2.11
N ALA A 191 -15.66 -4.08 1.32
CA ALA A 191 -15.60 -5.53 1.59
C ALA A 191 -14.18 -6.09 1.77
N GLN A 192 -13.19 -5.48 1.10
CA GLN A 192 -11.80 -5.89 1.22
C GLN A 192 -11.25 -5.71 2.64
N LYS A 193 -11.51 -4.56 3.28
CA LYS A 193 -11.02 -4.24 4.63
C LYS A 193 -11.78 -4.98 5.73
N ASN A 194 -12.98 -5.47 5.43
CA ASN A 194 -13.76 -6.37 6.29
C ASN A 194 -13.94 -5.88 7.73
N PHE A 195 -14.18 -4.58 7.91
CA PHE A 195 -14.40 -3.99 9.24
C PHE A 195 -15.61 -4.59 9.99
N ILE A 196 -16.48 -5.31 9.30
CA ILE A 196 -17.58 -6.03 9.94
C ILE A 196 -17.06 -7.11 10.90
N ASP A 197 -16.03 -7.87 10.51
CA ASP A 197 -15.42 -8.86 11.39
C ASP A 197 -14.69 -8.19 12.57
N LEU A 198 -14.06 -7.04 12.35
CA LEU A 198 -13.42 -6.28 13.43
C LEU A 198 -14.44 -5.78 14.47
N ILE A 199 -15.60 -5.28 14.02
CA ILE A 199 -16.69 -4.87 14.91
C ILE A 199 -17.26 -6.09 15.69
N ASN A 200 -17.43 -7.24 15.02
CA ASN A 200 -17.89 -8.46 15.66
C ASN A 200 -16.86 -8.98 16.68
N ALA A 201 -15.57 -8.98 16.33
CA ALA A 201 -14.49 -9.32 17.26
C ALA A 201 -14.47 -8.36 18.47
N TRP A 202 -14.59 -7.05 18.21
CA TRP A 202 -14.65 -6.05 19.29
C TRP A 202 -15.78 -6.30 20.29
N TYR A 203 -16.95 -6.72 19.80
CA TYR A 203 -18.08 -7.09 20.67
C TYR A 203 -17.70 -8.21 21.65
N LEU A 204 -16.85 -9.14 21.27
CA LEU A 204 -16.41 -10.26 22.09
C LEU A 204 -15.30 -9.91 23.08
N THR A 205 -14.57 -8.79 22.86
CA THR A 205 -13.43 -8.43 23.72
C THR A 205 -13.85 -8.07 25.15
N LYS A 206 -12.98 -8.41 26.10
CA LYS A 206 -13.06 -7.97 27.51
C LYS A 206 -12.54 -6.54 27.67
N ALA A 207 -11.51 -6.18 26.92
CA ALA A 207 -10.83 -4.89 27.00
C ALA A 207 -11.77 -3.70 26.80
N ARG A 208 -12.83 -3.83 25.98
CA ARG A 208 -13.86 -2.77 25.83
C ARG A 208 -14.55 -2.41 27.14
N LYS A 209 -14.64 -3.35 28.09
CA LYS A 209 -15.23 -3.12 29.43
C LYS A 209 -14.21 -2.48 30.38
N GLU A 210 -12.91 -2.53 30.04
CA GLU A 210 -11.81 -1.94 30.77
C GLU A 210 -11.43 -0.53 30.25
N GLY A 211 -12.34 0.10 29.49
CA GLY A 211 -12.20 1.46 29.01
C GLY A 211 -11.45 1.62 27.69
N TRP A 212 -11.15 0.52 26.99
CA TRP A 212 -10.60 0.59 25.63
C TRP A 212 -11.65 1.05 24.63
N LYS A 213 -11.17 1.80 23.61
CA LYS A 213 -11.98 2.27 22.46
C LYS A 213 -11.41 1.69 21.18
N LEU A 214 -12.30 1.31 20.26
CA LEU A 214 -11.93 1.01 18.88
C LEU A 214 -12.19 2.26 18.03
N ARG A 215 -11.17 2.73 17.32
CA ARG A 215 -11.26 3.84 16.38
C ARG A 215 -11.10 3.33 14.96
N ILE A 216 -12.16 3.45 14.14
CA ILE A 216 -12.16 3.09 12.73
C ILE A 216 -12.12 4.37 11.91
N ILE A 217 -11.05 4.57 11.10
CA ILE A 217 -10.84 5.78 10.32
C ILE A 217 -10.98 5.46 8.83
N GLY A 218 -11.93 6.09 8.16
CA GLY A 218 -12.11 5.86 6.75
C GLY A 218 -13.41 6.40 6.18
N LYS A 219 -13.61 6.12 4.89
CA LYS A 219 -14.87 6.34 4.17
C LYS A 219 -15.07 5.23 3.16
N GLY A 220 -16.31 4.93 2.80
CA GLY A 220 -16.60 3.93 1.77
C GLY A 220 -18.06 3.51 1.73
N LYS A 221 -18.36 2.62 0.79
CA LYS A 221 -19.74 2.19 0.51
C LYS A 221 -20.40 1.41 1.64
N GLN A 222 -19.62 0.85 2.55
CA GLN A 222 -20.13 0.05 3.67
C GLN A 222 -20.35 0.86 4.95
N GLN A 223 -20.16 2.18 4.94
CA GLN A 223 -20.25 3.02 6.15
C GLN A 223 -21.57 2.79 6.90
N THR A 224 -22.71 2.97 6.25
CA THR A 224 -24.04 2.79 6.87
C THR A 224 -24.23 1.36 7.40
N MET A 225 -23.72 0.34 6.68
CA MET A 225 -23.79 -1.05 7.16
C MET A 225 -23.00 -1.24 8.46
N LEU A 226 -21.83 -0.63 8.56
CA LEU A 226 -20.98 -0.71 9.76
C LEU A 226 -21.61 0.04 10.93
N GLU A 227 -22.14 1.24 10.71
CA GLU A 227 -22.88 2.04 11.71
C GLU A 227 -24.09 1.25 12.25
N ASN A 228 -24.87 0.63 11.37
CA ASN A 228 -25.99 -0.23 11.78
C ASN A 228 -25.55 -1.45 12.62
N GLN A 229 -24.40 -2.06 12.28
CA GLN A 229 -23.86 -3.17 13.07
C GLN A 229 -23.40 -2.72 14.45
N ILE A 230 -22.75 -1.57 14.56
CA ILE A 230 -22.36 -0.96 15.84
C ILE A 230 -23.58 -0.75 16.72
N SER A 231 -24.64 -0.17 16.17
CA SER A 231 -25.89 0.11 16.90
C SER A 231 -26.61 -1.17 17.30
N LYS A 232 -26.68 -2.16 16.39
CA LYS A 232 -27.28 -3.47 16.67
C LYS A 232 -26.62 -4.19 17.86
N LEU A 233 -25.30 -3.99 18.02
CA LEU A 233 -24.51 -4.62 19.08
C LEU A 233 -24.37 -3.72 20.34
N GLY A 234 -24.92 -2.50 20.35
CA GLY A 234 -24.83 -1.57 21.47
C GLY A 234 -23.40 -1.09 21.73
N LEU A 235 -22.62 -0.83 20.67
CA LEU A 235 -21.19 -0.51 20.77
C LEU A 235 -20.87 0.98 20.57
N GLU A 236 -21.86 1.86 20.47
CA GLU A 236 -21.70 3.29 20.19
C GLU A 236 -20.79 3.99 21.21
N ASN A 237 -20.79 3.53 22.44
CA ASN A 237 -19.94 4.08 23.50
C ASN A 237 -18.48 3.59 23.44
N THR A 238 -18.17 2.54 22.67
CA THR A 238 -16.85 1.92 22.63
C THR A 238 -16.20 1.91 21.24
N ILE A 239 -16.97 2.18 20.18
CA ILE A 239 -16.46 2.31 18.81
C ILE A 239 -16.68 3.73 18.32
N GLU A 240 -15.61 4.34 17.81
CA GLU A 240 -15.60 5.66 17.17
C GLU A 240 -15.31 5.50 15.68
N MET A 241 -16.24 5.94 14.82
CA MET A 241 -16.01 6.00 13.37
C MET A 241 -15.65 7.44 12.97
N LEU A 242 -14.48 7.63 12.36
CA LEU A 242 -13.99 8.92 11.90
C LEU A 242 -13.84 8.98 10.38
N PRO A 243 -14.11 10.13 9.76
CA PRO A 243 -13.78 10.33 8.36
C PRO A 243 -12.26 10.31 8.16
N PRO A 244 -11.78 10.20 6.90
CA PRO A 244 -10.36 10.29 6.60
C PRO A 244 -9.70 11.54 7.20
N GLN A 245 -8.59 11.35 7.90
CA GLN A 245 -7.87 12.41 8.61
C GLN A 245 -6.71 12.94 7.76
N LYS A 246 -6.52 14.27 7.77
CA LYS A 246 -5.35 14.89 7.10
C LYS A 246 -4.05 14.56 7.83
N ASN A 247 -4.06 14.64 9.15
CA ASN A 247 -2.92 14.30 10.01
C ASN A 247 -3.07 12.87 10.54
N VAL A 248 -2.64 11.89 9.74
CA VAL A 248 -2.70 10.48 10.13
C VAL A 248 -1.69 10.15 11.23
N VAL A 249 -0.56 10.85 11.29
CA VAL A 249 0.49 10.66 12.31
C VAL A 249 -0.09 10.86 13.71
N GLU A 250 -0.91 11.89 13.89
CA GLU A 250 -1.57 12.16 15.16
C GLU A 250 -2.53 11.03 15.57
N GLN A 251 -3.18 10.37 14.61
CA GLN A 251 -4.05 9.24 14.91
C GLN A 251 -3.25 8.04 15.42
N TYR A 252 -2.10 7.74 14.80
CA TYR A 252 -1.20 6.71 15.27
C TYR A 252 -0.62 7.03 16.63
N LYS A 253 -0.19 8.28 16.90
CA LYS A 253 0.32 8.72 18.21
C LYS A 253 -0.68 8.54 19.34
N ASN A 254 -1.97 8.73 19.04
CA ASN A 254 -3.07 8.60 20.00
C ASN A 254 -3.70 7.20 20.02
N ALA A 255 -2.95 6.17 19.63
CA ALA A 255 -3.35 4.77 19.68
C ALA A 255 -2.28 3.94 20.38
N SER A 256 -2.66 2.79 20.93
CA SER A 256 -1.75 1.84 21.57
C SER A 256 -1.75 0.46 20.92
N VAL A 257 -2.68 0.18 20.03
CA VAL A 257 -2.78 -1.06 19.26
C VAL A 257 -3.31 -0.73 17.87
N TYR A 258 -2.82 -1.43 16.85
CA TYR A 258 -3.37 -1.38 15.50
C TYR A 258 -4.02 -2.70 15.14
N ALA A 259 -5.28 -2.66 14.67
CA ALA A 259 -6.03 -3.84 14.23
C ALA A 259 -6.24 -3.85 12.73
N MET A 260 -6.12 -5.03 12.08
CA MET A 260 -6.45 -5.22 10.68
C MET A 260 -7.23 -6.52 10.46
N SER A 261 -8.39 -6.41 9.81
CA SER A 261 -9.28 -7.53 9.49
C SER A 261 -9.43 -7.78 7.99
N SER A 262 -8.50 -7.31 7.18
CA SER A 262 -8.58 -7.35 5.73
C SER A 262 -8.70 -8.77 5.16
N ARG A 263 -9.48 -8.93 4.10
CA ARG A 263 -9.61 -10.20 3.36
C ARG A 263 -8.47 -10.45 2.39
N ASN A 264 -7.90 -9.41 1.84
CA ASN A 264 -6.74 -9.50 0.94
C ASN A 264 -6.03 -8.16 0.88
N GLU A 265 -4.71 -8.21 0.71
CA GLU A 265 -3.84 -7.05 0.57
C GLU A 265 -2.77 -7.33 -0.52
N GLY A 266 -2.12 -6.25 -1.00
CA GLY A 266 -0.82 -6.38 -1.65
C GLY A 266 0.26 -6.35 -0.58
N LEU A 267 0.67 -5.14 -0.18
CA LEU A 267 1.46 -4.87 1.03
C LEU A 267 0.78 -3.70 1.77
N PRO A 268 0.13 -3.94 2.91
CA PRO A 268 -0.67 -2.93 3.58
C PRO A 268 0.19 -1.84 4.23
N LEU A 269 0.29 -0.67 3.58
CA LEU A 269 1.07 0.49 4.08
C LEU A 269 0.68 0.87 5.51
N VAL A 270 -0.58 0.73 5.86
CA VAL A 270 -1.09 1.03 7.21
C VAL A 270 -0.45 0.17 8.31
N LEU A 271 -0.01 -1.06 7.99
CA LEU A 271 0.75 -1.89 8.94
C LEU A 271 2.21 -1.43 9.03
N ILE A 272 2.82 -1.02 7.92
CA ILE A 272 4.18 -0.43 7.92
C ILE A 272 4.16 0.88 8.72
N GLU A 273 3.14 1.71 8.53
CA GLU A 273 2.94 2.96 9.26
C GLU A 273 2.73 2.69 10.76
N ALA A 274 1.88 1.72 11.11
CA ALA A 274 1.66 1.32 12.50
C ALA A 274 2.95 0.80 13.16
N MET A 275 3.71 -0.05 12.46
CA MET A 275 5.01 -0.53 12.91
C MET A 275 6.01 0.61 13.12
N ALA A 276 6.08 1.58 12.20
CA ALA A 276 6.95 2.75 12.32
C ALA A 276 6.60 3.63 13.52
N MET A 277 5.33 3.67 13.89
CA MET A 277 4.86 4.36 15.09
C MET A 277 4.97 3.50 16.36
N GLY A 278 5.56 2.31 16.27
CA GLY A 278 5.74 1.39 17.39
C GLY A 278 4.43 0.76 17.89
N LEU A 279 3.36 0.76 17.10
CA LEU A 279 2.12 0.12 17.53
C LEU A 279 2.19 -1.39 17.39
N PRO A 280 1.93 -2.16 18.46
CA PRO A 280 1.64 -3.57 18.37
C PRO A 280 0.51 -3.84 17.39
N ILE A 281 0.70 -4.79 16.48
CA ILE A 281 -0.25 -5.09 15.41
C ILE A 281 -1.00 -6.38 15.72
N VAL A 282 -2.33 -6.36 15.59
CA VAL A 282 -3.16 -7.57 15.61
C VAL A 282 -3.87 -7.65 14.27
N SER A 283 -3.50 -8.61 13.45
CA SER A 283 -3.96 -8.69 12.06
C SER A 283 -4.39 -10.09 11.66
N TYR A 284 -5.47 -10.22 10.88
CA TYR A 284 -5.66 -11.45 10.13
C TYR A 284 -4.44 -11.74 9.27
N ASP A 285 -4.02 -13.01 9.24
CA ASP A 285 -3.04 -13.52 8.29
C ASP A 285 -3.72 -13.81 6.95
N CYS A 286 -4.11 -12.75 6.24
CA CYS A 286 -4.68 -12.89 4.92
C CYS A 286 -3.58 -13.28 3.90
N PRO A 287 -3.94 -13.84 2.72
CA PRO A 287 -3.00 -14.56 1.84
C PRO A 287 -1.70 -13.83 1.45
N THR A 288 -1.66 -12.49 1.50
CA THR A 288 -0.46 -11.70 1.18
C THR A 288 -0.40 -10.44 2.03
N GLY A 289 0.79 -10.03 2.39
CA GLY A 289 1.13 -8.73 2.98
C GLY A 289 1.31 -8.72 4.50
N PRO A 290 0.36 -9.17 5.34
CA PRO A 290 0.55 -9.11 6.80
C PRO A 290 1.78 -9.88 7.30
N ALA A 291 1.98 -11.12 6.86
CA ALA A 291 3.13 -11.94 7.25
C ALA A 291 4.48 -11.42 6.73
N ASP A 292 4.50 -10.56 5.70
CA ASP A 292 5.72 -9.88 5.24
C ASP A 292 6.13 -8.73 6.18
N ILE A 293 5.17 -8.20 6.97
CA ILE A 293 5.37 -7.05 7.83
C ILE A 293 5.46 -7.46 9.30
N VAL A 294 4.49 -8.24 9.77
CA VAL A 294 4.33 -8.60 11.18
C VAL A 294 5.08 -9.89 11.49
N SER A 295 6.07 -9.81 12.35
CA SER A 295 6.72 -10.97 12.95
C SER A 295 5.86 -11.45 14.11
N HIS A 296 5.15 -12.60 13.92
CA HIS A 296 4.24 -13.16 14.91
C HIS A 296 4.94 -13.39 16.27
N GLU A 297 4.27 -12.99 17.38
CA GLU A 297 4.78 -13.05 18.76
C GLU A 297 6.02 -12.14 19.03
N LYS A 298 6.39 -11.30 18.04
CA LYS A 298 7.54 -10.41 18.18
C LYS A 298 7.16 -8.95 18.00
N THR A 299 6.50 -8.60 16.88
CA THR A 299 6.02 -7.23 16.59
C THR A 299 4.50 -7.13 16.65
N GLY A 300 3.81 -8.24 16.85
CA GLY A 300 2.37 -8.32 16.88
C GLY A 300 1.88 -9.75 16.78
N LEU A 301 0.58 -9.90 16.51
CA LEU A 301 -0.08 -11.18 16.36
C LEU A 301 -0.68 -11.33 14.95
N LEU A 302 -0.28 -12.40 14.26
CA LEU A 302 -0.97 -12.89 13.08
C LEU A 302 -2.06 -13.86 13.51
N ILE A 303 -3.28 -13.53 13.19
CA ILE A 303 -4.50 -14.25 13.62
C ILE A 303 -4.99 -15.13 12.46
N PRO A 304 -5.45 -16.36 12.75
CA PRO A 304 -6.01 -17.23 11.72
C PRO A 304 -7.07 -16.50 10.87
N TYR A 305 -6.91 -16.61 9.56
CA TYR A 305 -7.70 -15.87 8.58
C TYR A 305 -9.21 -16.08 8.75
N LEU A 306 -9.97 -14.98 8.84
CA LEU A 306 -11.41 -14.92 9.03
C LEU A 306 -11.92 -15.57 10.34
N ASN A 307 -11.07 -15.77 11.34
CA ASN A 307 -11.49 -16.26 12.66
C ASN A 307 -11.74 -15.05 13.58
N VAL A 308 -13.02 -14.72 13.76
CA VAL A 308 -13.47 -13.56 14.55
C VAL A 308 -13.16 -13.74 16.03
N GLU A 309 -13.35 -14.93 16.55
CA GLU A 309 -13.10 -15.28 17.96
C GLU A 309 -11.61 -15.16 18.27
N ALA A 310 -10.74 -15.73 17.42
CA ALA A 310 -9.29 -15.60 17.58
C ALA A 310 -8.82 -14.14 17.43
N LEU A 311 -9.48 -13.32 16.59
CA LEU A 311 -9.20 -11.89 16.50
C LEU A 311 -9.54 -11.18 17.82
N ALA A 312 -10.66 -11.50 18.45
CA ALA A 312 -11.05 -10.96 19.74
C ALA A 312 -10.06 -11.34 20.84
N GLU A 313 -9.67 -12.61 20.91
CA GLU A 313 -8.68 -13.11 21.88
C GLU A 313 -7.32 -12.44 21.69
N GLY A 314 -6.84 -12.29 20.45
CA GLY A 314 -5.59 -11.59 20.12
C GLY A 314 -5.63 -10.13 20.51
N LEU A 315 -6.74 -9.44 20.27
CA LEU A 315 -6.97 -8.06 20.69
C LEU A 315 -6.94 -7.93 22.21
N ASP A 316 -7.68 -8.78 22.94
CA ASP A 316 -7.66 -8.78 24.41
C ASP A 316 -6.26 -9.04 24.96
N ARG A 317 -5.55 -10.01 24.43
CA ARG A 317 -4.20 -10.36 24.85
C ARG A 317 -3.25 -9.16 24.78
N VAL A 318 -3.27 -8.43 23.67
CA VAL A 318 -2.39 -7.26 23.49
C VAL A 318 -2.89 -6.03 24.26
N MET A 319 -4.19 -5.81 24.33
CA MET A 319 -4.77 -4.65 25.02
C MET A 319 -4.69 -4.75 26.55
N LEU A 320 -4.80 -5.94 27.12
CA LEU A 320 -4.83 -6.12 28.57
C LEU A 320 -3.43 -6.39 29.18
N ASP A 321 -2.45 -6.81 28.37
CA ASP A 321 -1.07 -7.06 28.78
C ASP A 321 -0.16 -5.89 28.37
N GLU A 322 0.19 -5.03 29.32
CA GLU A 322 1.04 -3.85 29.09
C GLU A 322 2.49 -4.23 28.76
N ASP A 323 3.04 -5.25 29.40
CA ASP A 323 4.41 -5.68 29.17
C ASP A 323 4.56 -6.29 27.77
N LEU A 324 3.58 -7.06 27.32
CA LEU A 324 3.52 -7.57 25.96
C LEU A 324 3.45 -6.42 24.95
N ARG A 325 2.62 -5.38 25.22
CA ARG A 325 2.56 -4.20 24.35
C ARG A 325 3.89 -3.48 24.24
N LYS A 326 4.58 -3.26 25.36
CA LYS A 326 5.91 -2.63 25.39
C LYS A 326 6.94 -3.47 24.62
N LYS A 327 6.95 -4.78 24.81
CA LYS A 327 7.81 -5.69 24.06
C LYS A 327 7.59 -5.57 22.55
N PHE A 328 6.34 -5.65 22.10
CA PHE A 328 6.01 -5.53 20.68
C PHE A 328 6.35 -4.15 20.12
N HIS A 329 6.19 -3.09 20.89
CA HIS A 329 6.59 -1.73 20.54
C HIS A 329 8.08 -1.64 20.23
N GLU A 330 8.93 -2.08 21.17
CA GLU A 330 10.38 -2.03 21.02
C GLU A 330 10.87 -2.83 19.81
N GLU A 331 10.31 -4.01 19.59
CA GLU A 331 10.66 -4.84 18.45
C GLU A 331 10.14 -4.26 17.12
N SER A 332 8.96 -3.63 17.11
CA SER A 332 8.44 -2.93 15.92
C SER A 332 9.35 -1.80 15.48
N LEU A 333 9.85 -0.99 16.44
CA LEU A 333 10.78 0.11 16.15
C LEU A 333 12.13 -0.37 15.62
N LYS A 334 12.57 -1.57 15.96
CA LYS A 334 13.79 -2.19 15.40
C LYS A 334 13.55 -2.76 14.00
N GLU A 335 12.45 -3.51 13.82
CA GLU A 335 12.19 -4.21 12.56
C GLU A 335 11.72 -3.29 11.43
N VAL A 336 11.19 -2.10 11.75
CA VAL A 336 10.73 -1.14 10.73
C VAL A 336 11.87 -0.64 9.83
N GLU A 337 13.14 -0.76 10.24
CA GLU A 337 14.28 -0.32 9.43
C GLU A 337 14.35 -1.01 8.06
N LYS A 338 13.86 -2.25 7.96
CA LYS A 338 13.74 -2.95 6.66
C LYS A 338 12.82 -2.23 5.65
N PHE A 339 11.95 -1.34 6.14
CA PHE A 339 11.04 -0.49 5.37
C PHE A 339 11.47 0.98 5.36
N SER A 340 12.62 1.34 5.91
CA SER A 340 13.08 2.73 5.86
C SER A 340 13.21 3.20 4.40
N VAL A 341 12.93 4.47 4.17
CA VAL A 341 13.04 5.05 2.83
C VAL A 341 14.43 4.81 2.25
N LYS A 342 15.47 5.00 3.08
CA LYS A 342 16.87 4.77 2.71
C LYS A 342 17.09 3.32 2.25
N THR A 343 16.71 2.33 3.06
CA THR A 343 16.87 0.90 2.75
C THR A 343 16.17 0.52 1.44
N ILE A 344 14.96 1.02 1.23
CA ILE A 344 14.18 0.70 0.02
C ILE A 344 14.81 1.36 -1.21
N VAL A 345 15.22 2.62 -1.14
CA VAL A 345 15.85 3.31 -2.27
C VAL A 345 17.22 2.70 -2.62
N ASP A 346 18.01 2.29 -1.62
CA ASP A 346 19.29 1.57 -1.84
C ASP A 346 19.06 0.26 -2.63
N LYS A 347 17.97 -0.49 -2.33
CA LYS A 347 17.59 -1.67 -3.11
C LYS A 347 17.22 -1.33 -4.55
N TRP A 348 16.46 -0.26 -4.77
CA TRP A 348 16.11 0.20 -6.12
C TRP A 348 17.36 0.60 -6.93
N GLU A 349 18.28 1.36 -6.35
CA GLU A 349 19.53 1.73 -7.02
C GLU A 349 20.41 0.52 -7.34
N THR A 350 20.43 -0.49 -6.46
CA THR A 350 21.11 -1.77 -6.72
C THR A 350 20.51 -2.46 -7.94
N VAL A 351 19.19 -2.48 -8.05
CA VAL A 351 18.48 -3.03 -9.22
C VAL A 351 18.83 -2.25 -10.48
N PHE A 352 18.84 -0.92 -10.44
CA PHE A 352 19.14 -0.08 -11.60
C PHE A 352 20.55 -0.31 -12.16
N LYS A 353 21.51 -0.69 -11.32
CA LYS A 353 22.87 -1.00 -11.74
C LYS A 353 22.99 -2.37 -12.41
N ASN A 354 22.09 -3.29 -12.11
CA ASN A 354 22.16 -4.71 -12.51
C ASN A 354 21.20 -5.11 -13.64
N ILE A 355 20.36 -4.21 -14.14
CA ILE A 355 19.37 -4.48 -15.17
C ILE A 355 19.88 -4.16 -16.59
#